data_ae18edd2e237ffff5834251043eb0fba
#
_entry.id   ae18edd2e237ffff5834251043eb0fba
#
_cell.length_a   1.000
_cell.length_b   1.000
_cell.length_c   1.000
_cell.angle_alpha   90.00
_cell.angle_beta   90.00
_cell.angle_gamma   90.00
#
_symmetry.space_group_name_H-M   'P 1'
#
loop_
_entity.id
_entity.type
_entity.pdbx_description
1 polymer ?
#
loop_
_entity_poly.entity_id
_entity_poly.type
_entity_poly.pdbx_seq_one_letter_code
_entity_poly.pdbx_strand_id
1 'polypeptide(L)'
;MSDFTTQRPVIFGEVLFDHFPDGSVVLGGAPFNVAWHLQAFGRAPLFISRVGDDALGRRIRDIMHAWEMNASGLQLDSAHPTGSVEVRIENGEPSYEIVDKQAYDFIDAAAMPPLPDCALLYQGSLAIRNPGSAQALQQLQQGRDLQRLVDVNLRPPWWQRESVMSQLQGARWIKLNEAELALLVPQAAALQTQMQQLQQRCGAELLIVTRGAAGAVVLTSGGEEFTVVPQGLGEVIDTVGAGDAFTSVMTLGLLSGWDAPLMLERAQAFASAITRIRGATCNDPGFYQPFIDHWALK
;
A
#
# COMPACT_ATOMS: atom_id res chain seq x y z
N MET A 1 26.28 1.41 -3.89
CA MET A 1 25.06 1.32 -3.10
C MET A 1 24.59 2.73 -2.86
N SER A 2 23.46 3.15 -3.43
CA SER A 2 22.88 4.46 -3.15
C SER A 2 22.43 4.48 -1.70
N ASP A 3 22.76 5.54 -0.99
CA ASP A 3 22.34 5.75 0.39
C ASP A 3 20.83 6.11 0.39
N PHE A 4 19.98 5.15 0.70
CA PHE A 4 18.53 5.30 0.73
C PHE A 4 18.02 5.99 2.00
N THR A 5 18.89 6.21 2.99
CA THR A 5 18.46 6.63 4.34
C THR A 5 17.85 8.03 4.40
N THR A 6 18.15 8.89 3.42
CA THR A 6 17.62 10.26 3.33
C THR A 6 16.55 10.45 2.25
N GLN A 7 16.23 9.41 1.49
CA GLN A 7 15.31 9.51 0.35
C GLN A 7 13.86 9.45 0.79
N ARG A 8 13.04 10.32 0.21
CA ARG A 8 11.60 10.34 0.42
C ARG A 8 10.94 9.35 -0.54
N PRO A 9 10.10 8.41 -0.07
CA PRO A 9 9.35 7.54 -0.96
C PRO A 9 8.24 8.32 -1.67
N VAL A 10 7.95 7.91 -2.91
CA VAL A 10 6.75 8.33 -3.63
C VAL A 10 5.70 7.24 -3.50
N ILE A 11 4.52 7.62 -3.05
CA ILE A 11 3.36 6.73 -2.90
C ILE A 11 2.30 7.17 -3.89
N PHE A 12 1.98 6.32 -4.86
CA PHE A 12 0.99 6.60 -5.89
C PHE A 12 -0.25 5.73 -5.70
N GLY A 13 -1.43 6.34 -5.60
CA GLY A 13 -2.66 5.56 -5.55
C GLY A 13 -3.85 6.29 -4.95
N GLU A 14 -4.85 5.51 -4.57
CA GLU A 14 -6.13 5.98 -4.06
C GLU A 14 -6.08 6.49 -2.62
N VAL A 15 -6.95 7.46 -2.36
CA VAL A 15 -7.49 7.83 -1.06
C VAL A 15 -9.01 7.91 -1.19
N LEU A 16 -9.73 7.35 -0.23
CA LEU A 16 -11.17 7.20 -0.31
C LEU A 16 -11.80 7.14 1.09
N PHE A 17 -13.11 7.15 1.12
CA PHE A 17 -13.87 6.89 2.34
C PHE A 17 -14.73 5.64 2.19
N ASP A 18 -14.72 4.80 3.23
CA ASP A 18 -15.66 3.69 3.38
C ASP A 18 -16.93 4.20 4.09
N HIS A 19 -18.08 4.06 3.43
CA HIS A 19 -19.39 4.45 3.92
C HIS A 19 -20.13 3.23 4.47
N PHE A 20 -20.33 3.19 5.77
CA PHE A 20 -20.98 2.08 6.45
C PHE A 20 -22.49 2.29 6.59
N PRO A 21 -23.30 1.21 6.71
CA PRO A 21 -24.76 1.30 6.84
C PRO A 21 -25.26 2.05 8.07
N ASP A 22 -24.44 2.15 9.13
CA ASP A 22 -24.74 2.92 10.34
C ASP A 22 -24.50 4.43 10.18
N GLY A 23 -24.10 4.87 9.00
CA GLY A 23 -23.80 6.26 8.67
C GLY A 23 -22.37 6.68 9.03
N SER A 24 -21.54 5.78 9.56
CA SER A 24 -20.13 6.08 9.79
C SER A 24 -19.37 6.16 8.47
N VAL A 25 -18.38 7.08 8.41
CA VAL A 25 -17.57 7.35 7.24
C VAL A 25 -16.10 7.33 7.66
N VAL A 26 -15.39 6.30 7.22
CA VAL A 26 -14.01 6.00 7.62
C VAL A 26 -13.05 6.29 6.48
N LEU A 27 -12.00 7.07 6.75
CA LEU A 27 -10.93 7.34 5.79
C LEU A 27 -10.08 6.10 5.57
N GLY A 28 -9.79 5.81 4.31
CA GLY A 28 -9.05 4.64 3.87
C GLY A 28 -8.36 4.84 2.52
N GLY A 29 -8.04 3.72 1.88
CA GLY A 29 -7.23 3.63 0.68
C GLY A 29 -5.85 3.07 1.02
N ALA A 30 -5.50 1.91 0.46
CA ALA A 30 -4.25 1.22 0.84
C ALA A 30 -3.00 2.10 0.64
N PRO A 31 -2.83 2.84 -0.48
CA PRO A 31 -1.69 3.75 -0.65
C PRO A 31 -1.70 4.89 0.38
N PHE A 32 -2.87 5.43 0.72
CA PHE A 32 -2.99 6.45 1.75
C PHE A 32 -2.58 5.93 3.13
N ASN A 33 -3.04 4.73 3.50
CA ASN A 33 -2.69 4.09 4.77
C ASN A 33 -1.17 3.85 4.87
N VAL A 34 -0.54 3.38 3.78
CA VAL A 34 0.93 3.22 3.71
C VAL A 34 1.63 4.57 3.89
N ALA A 35 1.17 5.63 3.20
CA ALA A 35 1.74 6.96 3.34
C ALA A 35 1.58 7.51 4.77
N TRP A 36 0.43 7.28 5.40
CA TRP A 36 0.15 7.66 6.78
C TRP A 36 1.16 7.07 7.77
N HIS A 37 1.37 5.76 7.70
CA HIS A 37 2.32 5.07 8.57
C HIS A 37 3.77 5.50 8.31
N LEU A 38 4.15 5.69 7.05
CA LEU A 38 5.49 6.20 6.70
C LEU A 38 5.73 7.61 7.23
N GLN A 39 4.69 8.48 7.21
CA GLN A 39 4.76 9.80 7.84
C GLN A 39 5.01 9.67 9.34
N ALA A 40 4.27 8.81 10.03
CA ALA A 40 4.46 8.56 11.45
C ALA A 40 5.87 8.06 11.80
N PHE A 41 6.49 7.28 10.92
CA PHE A 41 7.87 6.82 11.05
C PHE A 41 8.92 7.83 10.54
N GLY A 42 8.54 9.08 10.29
CA GLY A 42 9.44 10.17 9.92
C GLY A 42 9.97 10.13 8.48
N ARG A 43 9.35 9.34 7.57
CA ARG A 43 9.83 9.23 6.17
C ARG A 43 9.23 10.26 5.22
N ALA A 44 8.32 11.11 5.69
CA ALA A 44 7.72 12.23 4.95
C ALA A 44 7.42 11.91 3.47
N PRO A 45 6.58 10.90 3.15
CA PRO A 45 6.34 10.45 1.79
C PRO A 45 5.73 11.56 0.92
N LEU A 46 6.02 11.54 -0.38
CA LEU A 46 5.24 12.28 -1.36
C LEU A 46 4.07 11.41 -1.78
N PHE A 47 2.87 11.73 -1.28
CA PHE A 47 1.66 11.02 -1.66
C PHE A 47 1.04 11.66 -2.91
N ILE A 48 0.98 10.91 -4.01
CA ILE A 48 0.38 11.32 -5.29
C ILE A 48 -0.99 10.67 -5.43
N SER A 49 -2.02 11.49 -5.38
CA SER A 49 -3.41 11.08 -5.52
C SER A 49 -4.26 12.24 -6.04
N ARG A 50 -5.57 12.02 -6.19
CA ARG A 50 -6.50 13.05 -6.60
C ARG A 50 -7.83 12.90 -5.86
N VAL A 51 -8.39 14.03 -5.39
CA VAL A 51 -9.66 14.12 -4.67
C VAL A 51 -10.59 15.11 -5.33
N GLY A 52 -11.87 14.98 -5.13
CA GLY A 52 -12.87 15.92 -5.62
C GLY A 52 -12.79 17.28 -4.92
N ASP A 53 -13.23 18.34 -5.59
CA ASP A 53 -13.48 19.63 -4.96
C ASP A 53 -14.82 19.59 -4.19
N ASP A 54 -14.90 18.70 -3.23
CA ASP A 54 -16.09 18.41 -2.41
C ASP A 54 -15.77 18.40 -0.91
N ALA A 55 -16.75 18.10 -0.08
CA ALA A 55 -16.59 18.09 1.37
C ALA A 55 -15.62 16.99 1.84
N LEU A 56 -15.62 15.83 1.19
CA LEU A 56 -14.73 14.71 1.51
C LEU A 56 -13.29 15.02 1.10
N GLY A 57 -13.07 15.63 -0.07
CA GLY A 57 -11.75 16.08 -0.50
C GLY A 57 -11.14 17.13 0.42
N ARG A 58 -11.96 18.09 0.89
CA ARG A 58 -11.53 19.06 1.92
C ARG A 58 -11.15 18.35 3.22
N ARG A 59 -11.98 17.40 3.68
CA ARG A 59 -11.71 16.62 4.89
C ARG A 59 -10.39 15.85 4.81
N ILE A 60 -10.07 15.23 3.65
CA ILE A 60 -8.77 14.55 3.46
C ILE A 60 -7.62 15.55 3.60
N ARG A 61 -7.72 16.72 2.98
CA ARG A 61 -6.67 17.75 3.07
C ARG A 61 -6.45 18.25 4.50
N ASP A 62 -7.53 18.45 5.24
CA ASP A 62 -7.46 18.86 6.65
C ASP A 62 -6.80 17.79 7.52
N ILE A 63 -7.14 16.51 7.31
CA ILE A 63 -6.55 15.37 8.00
C ILE A 63 -5.05 15.25 7.67
N MET A 64 -4.67 15.37 6.38
CA MET A 64 -3.26 15.35 5.98
C MET A 64 -2.48 16.51 6.61
N HIS A 65 -3.06 17.70 6.65
CA HIS A 65 -2.45 18.86 7.29
C HIS A 65 -2.25 18.64 8.80
N ALA A 66 -3.28 18.12 9.49
CA ALA A 66 -3.19 17.82 10.92
C ALA A 66 -2.13 16.74 11.24
N TRP A 67 -1.87 15.81 10.31
CA TRP A 67 -0.83 14.78 10.42
C TRP A 67 0.52 15.21 9.82
N GLU A 68 0.67 16.51 9.48
CA GLU A 68 1.88 17.09 8.89
C GLU A 68 2.34 16.39 7.60
N MET A 69 1.41 15.76 6.86
CA MET A 69 1.70 15.14 5.57
C MET A 69 1.87 16.20 4.48
N ASN A 70 2.81 15.95 3.55
CA ASN A 70 2.98 16.80 2.38
C ASN A 70 1.80 16.63 1.40
N ALA A 71 0.96 17.63 1.28
CA ALA A 71 -0.20 17.64 0.38
C ALA A 71 0.11 18.12 -1.05
N SER A 72 1.37 18.40 -1.41
CA SER A 72 1.72 18.92 -2.75
C SER A 72 1.42 17.94 -3.90
N GLY A 73 1.36 16.63 -3.61
CA GLY A 73 0.99 15.59 -4.56
C GLY A 73 -0.51 15.29 -4.62
N LEU A 74 -1.32 15.89 -3.72
CA LEU A 74 -2.77 15.68 -3.70
C LEU A 74 -3.47 16.68 -4.64
N GLN A 75 -3.91 16.20 -5.79
CA GLN A 75 -4.57 16.98 -6.81
C GLN A 75 -6.05 17.23 -6.49
N LEU A 76 -6.63 18.31 -7.03
CA LEU A 76 -8.07 18.59 -6.95
C LEU A 76 -8.72 18.32 -8.31
N ASP A 77 -9.91 17.70 -8.26
CA ASP A 77 -10.75 17.42 -9.41
C ASP A 77 -12.10 18.14 -9.27
N SER A 78 -12.43 18.99 -10.26
CA SER A 78 -13.73 19.68 -10.28
C SER A 78 -14.82 18.87 -10.97
N ALA A 79 -14.47 17.76 -11.64
CA ALA A 79 -15.39 16.95 -12.43
C ALA A 79 -15.77 15.62 -11.78
N HIS A 80 -14.88 15.05 -10.95
CA HIS A 80 -15.08 13.75 -10.34
C HIS A 80 -15.08 13.87 -8.81
N PRO A 81 -15.96 13.11 -8.12
CA PRO A 81 -16.03 13.15 -6.66
C PRO A 81 -14.83 12.46 -6.01
N THR A 82 -14.60 12.80 -4.75
CA THR A 82 -13.64 12.10 -3.88
C THR A 82 -13.98 10.62 -3.79
N GLY A 83 -12.95 9.77 -3.72
CA GLY A 83 -13.08 8.32 -3.67
C GLY A 83 -14.01 7.84 -2.56
N SER A 84 -14.90 6.90 -2.88
CA SER A 84 -15.78 6.26 -1.91
C SER A 84 -16.00 4.78 -2.21
N VAL A 85 -16.28 4.04 -1.14
CA VAL A 85 -16.66 2.64 -1.14
C VAL A 85 -17.94 2.53 -0.31
N GLU A 86 -18.96 1.91 -0.89
CA GLU A 86 -20.19 1.59 -0.17
C GLU A 86 -20.04 0.22 0.51
N VAL A 87 -20.12 0.21 1.83
CA VAL A 87 -20.06 -1.02 2.62
C VAL A 87 -21.49 -1.48 2.89
N ARG A 88 -21.80 -2.72 2.48
CA ARG A 88 -23.09 -3.36 2.77
C ARG A 88 -22.87 -4.54 3.69
N ILE A 89 -23.80 -4.80 4.58
CA ILE A 89 -23.79 -6.01 5.41
C ILE A 89 -24.81 -7.00 4.84
N GLU A 90 -24.32 -8.08 4.26
CA GLU A 90 -25.15 -9.15 3.70
C GLU A 90 -24.92 -10.43 4.49
N ASN A 91 -25.97 -10.97 5.10
CA ASN A 91 -25.92 -12.16 5.97
C ASN A 91 -24.89 -12.06 7.12
N GLY A 92 -24.63 -10.84 7.61
CA GLY A 92 -23.65 -10.59 8.69
C GLY A 92 -22.21 -10.43 8.21
N GLU A 93 -21.95 -10.54 6.92
CA GLU A 93 -20.64 -10.31 6.32
C GLU A 93 -20.60 -8.98 5.57
N PRO A 94 -19.50 -8.19 5.66
CA PRO A 94 -19.36 -6.96 4.90
C PRO A 94 -19.04 -7.26 3.43
N SER A 95 -19.75 -6.60 2.52
CA SER A 95 -19.41 -6.50 1.11
C SER A 95 -19.06 -5.06 0.75
N TYR A 96 -18.10 -4.88 -0.17
CA TYR A 96 -17.51 -3.59 -0.50
C TYR A 96 -17.77 -3.28 -1.98
N GLU A 97 -18.56 -2.26 -2.24
CA GLU A 97 -18.80 -1.76 -3.60
C GLU A 97 -17.95 -0.51 -3.85
N ILE A 98 -16.86 -0.67 -4.59
CA ILE A 98 -15.98 0.44 -4.97
C ILE A 98 -16.66 1.22 -6.10
N VAL A 99 -16.94 2.49 -5.87
CA VAL A 99 -17.61 3.35 -6.84
C VAL A 99 -16.69 3.63 -8.04
N ASP A 100 -17.26 3.68 -9.24
CA ASP A 100 -16.55 3.99 -10.49
C ASP A 100 -16.34 5.49 -10.68
N LYS A 101 -15.35 5.87 -11.49
CA LYS A 101 -15.08 7.26 -11.92
C LYS A 101 -14.89 8.23 -10.76
N GLN A 102 -14.09 7.83 -9.80
CA GLN A 102 -13.67 8.69 -8.70
C GLN A 102 -12.44 9.52 -9.07
N ALA A 103 -12.20 10.61 -8.37
CA ALA A 103 -11.09 11.52 -8.69
C ALA A 103 -9.72 10.82 -8.81
N TYR A 104 -9.43 9.83 -7.96
CA TYR A 104 -8.18 9.07 -8.02
C TYR A 104 -8.02 8.21 -9.31
N ASP A 105 -9.09 7.98 -10.06
CA ASP A 105 -9.03 7.31 -11.37
C ASP A 105 -8.45 8.24 -12.47
N PHE A 106 -8.33 9.54 -12.19
CA PHE A 106 -7.96 10.59 -13.13
C PHE A 106 -6.77 11.43 -12.64
N ILE A 107 -5.79 10.80 -11.97
CA ILE A 107 -4.54 11.50 -11.59
C ILE A 107 -3.88 12.04 -12.84
N ASP A 108 -3.54 13.34 -12.81
CA ASP A 108 -2.97 14.06 -13.97
C ASP A 108 -1.45 14.17 -13.82
N ALA A 109 -0.73 13.62 -14.79
CA ALA A 109 0.73 13.68 -14.82
C ALA A 109 1.26 15.12 -14.94
N ALA A 110 0.53 16.01 -15.64
CA ALA A 110 0.93 17.40 -15.81
C ALA A 110 0.80 18.21 -14.51
N ALA A 111 -0.04 17.77 -13.59
CA ALA A 111 -0.25 18.41 -12.28
C ALA A 111 0.60 17.78 -11.15
N MET A 112 1.50 16.86 -11.47
CA MET A 112 2.41 16.28 -10.46
C MET A 112 3.46 17.30 -10.04
N PRO A 113 3.79 17.38 -8.75
CA PRO A 113 4.90 18.20 -8.29
C PRO A 113 6.24 17.62 -8.78
N PRO A 114 7.33 18.41 -8.77
CA PRO A 114 8.66 17.87 -8.94
C PRO A 114 8.88 16.70 -7.96
N LEU A 115 9.34 15.58 -8.50
CA LEU A 115 9.63 14.43 -7.63
C LEU A 115 10.89 14.72 -6.81
N PRO A 116 10.91 14.29 -5.54
CA PRO A 116 12.14 14.28 -4.77
C PRO A 116 13.17 13.35 -5.42
N ASP A 117 14.43 13.49 -5.06
CA ASP A 117 15.44 12.46 -5.33
C ASP A 117 15.01 11.19 -4.56
N CYS A 118 14.17 10.39 -5.21
CA CYS A 118 13.66 9.15 -4.64
C CYS A 118 14.07 7.98 -5.51
N ALA A 119 14.42 6.89 -4.86
CA ALA A 119 14.66 5.63 -5.52
C ALA A 119 13.47 4.67 -5.38
N LEU A 120 12.50 4.92 -4.51
CA LEU A 120 11.39 4.02 -4.24
C LEU A 120 10.04 4.65 -4.61
N LEU A 121 9.34 3.95 -5.49
CA LEU A 121 7.94 4.20 -5.83
C LEU A 121 7.07 3.02 -5.35
N TYR A 122 6.14 3.30 -4.45
CA TYR A 122 5.07 2.38 -4.09
C TYR A 122 3.83 2.64 -4.94
N GLN A 123 3.18 1.57 -5.38
CA GLN A 123 1.87 1.60 -6.03
C GLN A 123 1.02 0.39 -5.69
N GLY A 124 -0.31 0.59 -5.63
CA GLY A 124 -1.31 -0.47 -5.66
C GLY A 124 -1.85 -0.72 -7.08
N SER A 125 -2.89 -1.55 -7.19
CA SER A 125 -3.54 -1.83 -8.48
C SER A 125 -4.84 -1.03 -8.70
N LEU A 126 -5.53 -0.58 -7.64
CA LEU A 126 -6.87 0.00 -7.76
C LEU A 126 -6.88 1.35 -8.49
N ALA A 127 -6.02 2.30 -8.10
CA ALA A 127 -6.02 3.64 -8.72
C ALA A 127 -5.69 3.62 -10.22
N ILE A 128 -5.04 2.58 -10.69
CA ILE A 128 -4.64 2.43 -12.11
C ILE A 128 -5.59 1.52 -12.91
N ARG A 129 -6.78 1.24 -12.36
CA ARG A 129 -7.86 0.56 -13.08
C ARG A 129 -8.36 1.39 -14.28
N ASN A 130 -8.25 2.72 -14.19
CA ASN A 130 -8.63 3.65 -15.25
C ASN A 130 -7.39 4.08 -16.06
N PRO A 131 -7.51 4.20 -17.39
CA PRO A 131 -6.41 4.63 -18.26
C PRO A 131 -5.78 5.97 -17.89
N GLY A 132 -6.54 6.91 -17.31
CA GLY A 132 -6.02 8.22 -16.89
C GLY A 132 -4.89 8.09 -15.89
N SER A 133 -5.15 7.50 -14.72
CA SER A 133 -4.13 7.31 -13.69
C SER A 133 -3.06 6.30 -14.10
N ALA A 134 -3.42 5.28 -14.93
CA ALA A 134 -2.42 4.35 -15.46
C ALA A 134 -1.38 5.06 -16.35
N GLN A 135 -1.80 5.97 -17.22
CA GLN A 135 -0.91 6.79 -18.05
C GLN A 135 -0.07 7.75 -17.19
N ALA A 136 -0.68 8.36 -16.19
CA ALA A 136 0.04 9.24 -15.26
C ALA A 136 1.16 8.50 -14.52
N LEU A 137 0.89 7.27 -14.02
CA LEU A 137 1.91 6.42 -13.42
C LEU A 137 3.01 6.05 -14.42
N GLN A 138 2.66 5.69 -15.65
CA GLN A 138 3.64 5.40 -16.70
C GLN A 138 4.55 6.59 -16.99
N GLN A 139 3.98 7.80 -17.10
CA GLN A 139 4.76 9.03 -17.32
C GLN A 139 5.67 9.34 -16.12
N LEU A 140 5.20 9.11 -14.90
CA LEU A 140 6.01 9.25 -13.69
C LEU A 140 7.26 8.34 -13.72
N GLN A 141 7.14 7.16 -14.28
CA GLN A 141 8.24 6.17 -14.39
C GLN A 141 9.20 6.46 -15.55
N GLN A 142 8.76 7.16 -16.59
CA GLN A 142 9.57 7.38 -17.80
C GLN A 142 10.87 8.15 -17.51
N GLY A 143 11.99 7.59 -17.98
CA GLY A 143 13.31 8.24 -17.88
C GLY A 143 13.89 8.32 -16.46
N ARG A 144 13.32 7.59 -15.49
CA ARG A 144 13.75 7.56 -14.10
C ARG A 144 14.12 6.15 -13.67
N ASP A 145 15.18 6.02 -12.91
CA ASP A 145 15.58 4.74 -12.26
C ASP A 145 14.84 4.61 -10.92
N LEU A 146 13.51 4.41 -11.00
CA LEU A 146 12.65 4.22 -9.82
C LEU A 146 12.55 2.73 -9.49
N GLN A 147 12.92 2.38 -8.27
CA GLN A 147 12.74 1.06 -7.75
C GLN A 147 11.29 0.89 -7.27
N ARG A 148 10.56 -0.01 -7.92
CA ARG A 148 9.13 -0.14 -7.69
C ARG A 148 8.81 -1.25 -6.69
N LEU A 149 8.02 -0.88 -5.66
CA LEU A 149 7.28 -1.81 -4.81
C LEU A 149 5.83 -1.81 -5.27
N VAL A 150 5.37 -2.95 -5.77
CA VAL A 150 3.97 -3.13 -6.19
C VAL A 150 3.25 -3.98 -5.15
N ASP A 151 2.26 -3.39 -4.48
CA ASP A 151 1.30 -4.10 -3.63
C ASP A 151 0.08 -4.46 -4.49
N VAL A 152 -0.08 -5.75 -4.78
CA VAL A 152 -1.06 -6.23 -5.78
C VAL A 152 -2.48 -5.81 -5.40
N ASN A 153 -2.91 -6.08 -4.18
CA ASN A 153 -4.15 -5.61 -3.55
C ASN A 153 -5.37 -5.64 -4.49
N LEU A 154 -5.71 -6.82 -5.02
CA LEU A 154 -6.79 -7.01 -6.02
C LEU A 154 -8.15 -6.61 -5.46
N ARG A 155 -8.91 -5.87 -6.26
CA ARG A 155 -10.28 -5.44 -5.94
C ARG A 155 -11.25 -5.80 -7.07
N PRO A 156 -12.01 -6.91 -6.94
CA PRO A 156 -13.03 -7.24 -7.92
C PRO A 156 -14.12 -6.14 -7.99
N PRO A 157 -14.69 -5.87 -9.19
CA PRO A 157 -14.36 -6.44 -10.50
C PRO A 157 -13.25 -5.69 -11.24
N TRP A 158 -12.48 -4.82 -10.58
CA TRP A 158 -11.64 -3.77 -11.15
C TRP A 158 -10.24 -4.23 -11.58
N TRP A 159 -9.99 -5.51 -11.71
CA TRP A 159 -8.70 -6.02 -12.13
C TRP A 159 -8.81 -7.07 -13.24
N GLN A 160 -7.77 -7.17 -14.04
CA GLN A 160 -7.58 -8.21 -15.03
C GLN A 160 -6.18 -8.77 -14.88
N ARG A 161 -6.04 -10.10 -15.01
CA ARG A 161 -4.78 -10.79 -14.76
C ARG A 161 -3.65 -10.27 -15.62
N GLU A 162 -3.90 -10.08 -16.92
CA GLU A 162 -2.92 -9.59 -17.88
C GLU A 162 -2.43 -8.18 -17.53
N SER A 163 -3.32 -7.30 -17.11
CA SER A 163 -2.99 -5.94 -16.67
C SER A 163 -2.13 -5.96 -15.42
N VAL A 164 -2.50 -6.77 -14.41
CA VAL A 164 -1.72 -6.93 -13.18
C VAL A 164 -0.35 -7.50 -13.49
N MET A 165 -0.26 -8.57 -14.27
CA MET A 165 1.02 -9.17 -14.67
C MET A 165 1.92 -8.19 -15.42
N SER A 166 1.35 -7.33 -16.27
CA SER A 166 2.11 -6.26 -16.95
C SER A 166 2.68 -5.24 -15.95
N GLN A 167 1.94 -4.88 -14.91
CA GLN A 167 2.41 -3.97 -13.86
C GLN A 167 3.54 -4.57 -13.02
N LEU A 168 3.52 -5.89 -12.81
CA LEU A 168 4.54 -6.59 -12.06
C LEU A 168 5.87 -6.74 -12.84
N GLN A 169 5.85 -6.62 -14.17
CA GLN A 169 7.07 -6.67 -14.97
C GLN A 169 8.04 -5.55 -14.60
N GLY A 170 9.28 -5.93 -14.23
CA GLY A 170 10.30 -4.98 -13.80
C GLY A 170 10.02 -4.31 -12.44
N ALA A 171 9.01 -4.76 -11.68
CA ALA A 171 8.90 -4.38 -10.28
C ALA A 171 10.05 -5.03 -9.50
N ARG A 172 10.80 -4.24 -8.74
CA ARG A 172 11.90 -4.75 -7.94
C ARG A 172 11.40 -5.56 -6.76
N TRP A 173 10.28 -5.12 -6.17
CA TRP A 173 9.65 -5.76 -5.02
C TRP A 173 8.16 -5.92 -5.28
N ILE A 174 7.64 -7.08 -4.96
CA ILE A 174 6.23 -7.42 -5.14
C ILE A 174 5.68 -7.92 -3.81
N LYS A 175 4.56 -7.36 -3.37
CA LYS A 175 3.81 -7.86 -2.22
C LYS A 175 2.40 -8.21 -2.65
N LEU A 176 1.90 -9.35 -2.16
CA LEU A 176 0.54 -9.81 -2.36
C LEU A 176 0.16 -10.76 -1.22
N ASN A 177 -1.11 -11.13 -1.13
CA ASN A 177 -1.52 -12.18 -0.23
C ASN A 177 -1.60 -13.55 -0.94
N GLU A 178 -1.74 -14.64 -0.16
CA GLU A 178 -1.78 -16.02 -0.66
C GLU A 178 -2.92 -16.25 -1.66
N ALA A 179 -4.11 -15.65 -1.43
CA ALA A 179 -5.23 -15.77 -2.34
C ALA A 179 -4.98 -15.05 -3.69
N GLU A 180 -4.39 -13.87 -3.65
CA GLU A 180 -3.99 -13.12 -4.84
C GLU A 180 -2.92 -13.88 -5.65
N LEU A 181 -1.95 -14.48 -4.96
CA LEU A 181 -0.93 -15.31 -5.60
C LEU A 181 -1.58 -16.49 -6.34
N ALA A 182 -2.52 -17.18 -5.71
CA ALA A 182 -3.25 -18.28 -6.33
C ALA A 182 -4.04 -17.84 -7.58
N LEU A 183 -4.63 -16.63 -7.57
CA LEU A 183 -5.31 -16.05 -8.74
C LEU A 183 -4.34 -15.72 -9.88
N LEU A 184 -3.14 -15.24 -9.57
CA LEU A 184 -2.13 -14.89 -10.57
C LEU A 184 -1.36 -16.10 -11.12
N VAL A 185 -1.21 -17.17 -10.31
CA VAL A 185 -0.48 -18.41 -10.68
C VAL A 185 -1.35 -19.65 -10.41
N PRO A 186 -2.50 -19.79 -11.08
CA PRO A 186 -3.46 -20.87 -10.79
C PRO A 186 -2.98 -22.27 -11.18
N GLN A 187 -1.89 -22.39 -11.98
CA GLN A 187 -1.40 -23.67 -12.46
C GLN A 187 -0.58 -24.45 -11.44
N ALA A 188 -0.11 -23.79 -10.37
CA ALA A 188 0.66 -24.42 -9.30
C ALA A 188 -0.19 -24.53 -8.03
N ALA A 189 -0.14 -25.69 -7.37
CA ALA A 189 -0.91 -25.92 -6.14
C ALA A 189 -0.13 -25.52 -4.87
N ALA A 190 1.21 -25.69 -4.88
CA ALA A 190 2.04 -25.37 -3.72
C ALA A 190 2.45 -23.90 -3.70
N LEU A 191 2.33 -23.25 -2.54
CA LEU A 191 2.70 -21.86 -2.31
C LEU A 191 4.12 -21.54 -2.83
N GLN A 192 5.10 -22.34 -2.46
CA GLN A 192 6.48 -22.15 -2.87
C GLN A 192 6.64 -22.17 -4.39
N THR A 193 5.99 -23.13 -5.06
CA THR A 193 6.01 -23.21 -6.53
C THR A 193 5.36 -21.99 -7.17
N GLN A 194 4.24 -21.50 -6.62
CA GLN A 194 3.58 -20.28 -7.09
C GLN A 194 4.50 -19.07 -6.94
N MET A 195 5.15 -18.93 -5.78
CA MET A 195 6.10 -17.85 -5.51
C MET A 195 7.27 -17.86 -6.50
N GLN A 196 7.91 -19.02 -6.70
CA GLN A 196 9.01 -19.16 -7.65
C GLN A 196 8.60 -18.83 -9.08
N GLN A 197 7.44 -19.29 -9.53
CA GLN A 197 6.94 -19.01 -10.87
C GLN A 197 6.63 -17.52 -11.07
N LEU A 198 5.99 -16.86 -10.08
CA LEU A 198 5.70 -15.44 -10.20
C LEU A 198 6.99 -14.62 -10.20
N GLN A 199 7.91 -14.91 -9.28
CA GLN A 199 9.20 -14.22 -9.19
C GLN A 199 10.03 -14.35 -10.48
N GLN A 200 10.12 -15.56 -11.04
CA GLN A 200 10.82 -15.79 -12.32
C GLN A 200 10.19 -15.01 -13.47
N ARG A 201 8.85 -14.95 -13.52
CA ARG A 201 8.14 -14.21 -14.58
C ARG A 201 8.36 -12.70 -14.50
N CYS A 202 8.42 -12.15 -13.29
CA CYS A 202 8.49 -10.70 -13.07
C CYS A 202 9.92 -10.19 -12.87
N GLY A 203 10.87 -11.07 -12.53
CA GLY A 203 12.25 -10.69 -12.24
C GLY A 203 12.41 -9.94 -10.91
N ALA A 204 11.50 -10.15 -9.96
CA ALA A 204 11.51 -9.43 -8.69
C ALA A 204 12.69 -9.85 -7.79
N GLU A 205 13.29 -8.88 -7.12
CA GLU A 205 14.36 -9.13 -6.13
C GLU A 205 13.78 -9.73 -4.84
N LEU A 206 12.62 -9.22 -4.40
CA LEU A 206 11.86 -9.78 -3.28
C LEU A 206 10.41 -10.01 -3.70
N LEU A 207 9.91 -11.20 -3.40
CA LEU A 207 8.49 -11.55 -3.47
C LEU A 207 7.98 -11.81 -2.06
N ILE A 208 7.01 -11.01 -1.62
CA ILE A 208 6.46 -11.01 -0.26
C ILE A 208 5.03 -11.53 -0.32
N VAL A 209 4.73 -12.60 0.42
CA VAL A 209 3.39 -13.18 0.48
C VAL A 209 2.88 -13.16 1.91
N THR A 210 1.81 -12.39 2.15
CA THR A 210 1.11 -12.37 3.44
C THR A 210 0.05 -13.46 3.50
N ARG A 211 -0.14 -14.08 4.68
CA ARG A 211 -0.96 -15.27 4.90
C ARG A 211 -1.90 -15.10 6.09
N GLY A 212 -2.31 -13.86 6.37
CA GLY A 212 -3.16 -13.54 7.50
C GLY A 212 -2.59 -14.05 8.83
N ALA A 213 -3.36 -14.85 9.57
CA ALA A 213 -2.93 -15.42 10.84
C ALA A 213 -1.73 -16.38 10.73
N ALA A 214 -1.42 -16.90 9.53
CA ALA A 214 -0.24 -17.72 9.29
C ALA A 214 1.04 -16.89 9.02
N GLY A 215 0.95 -15.56 9.13
CA GLY A 215 2.09 -14.66 9.01
C GLY A 215 2.44 -14.28 7.57
N ALA A 216 3.72 -14.33 7.22
CA ALA A 216 4.19 -13.95 5.90
C ALA A 216 5.46 -14.72 5.50
N VAL A 217 5.69 -14.80 4.20
CA VAL A 217 6.88 -15.42 3.59
C VAL A 217 7.50 -14.43 2.62
N VAL A 218 8.83 -14.34 2.62
CA VAL A 218 9.62 -13.61 1.62
C VAL A 218 10.49 -14.60 0.86
N LEU A 219 10.47 -14.51 -0.47
CA LEU A 219 11.38 -15.20 -1.36
C LEU A 219 12.32 -14.18 -1.99
N THR A 220 13.63 -14.38 -1.84
CA THR A 220 14.67 -13.54 -2.46
C THR A 220 15.00 -14.00 -3.87
N SER A 221 15.59 -13.14 -4.70
CA SER A 221 16.11 -13.53 -6.02
C SER A 221 17.24 -14.57 -5.95
N GLY A 222 17.89 -14.70 -4.80
CA GLY A 222 18.88 -15.76 -4.52
C GLY A 222 18.24 -17.10 -4.20
N GLY A 223 16.91 -17.20 -4.10
CA GLY A 223 16.19 -18.41 -3.76
C GLY A 223 16.08 -18.67 -2.24
N GLU A 224 16.54 -17.74 -1.41
CA GLU A 224 16.37 -17.84 0.05
C GLU A 224 14.93 -17.52 0.44
N GLU A 225 14.41 -18.29 1.39
CA GLU A 225 13.06 -18.13 1.90
C GLU A 225 13.09 -17.80 3.40
N PHE A 226 12.39 -16.75 3.80
CA PHE A 226 12.25 -16.35 5.19
C PHE A 226 10.76 -16.31 5.55
N THR A 227 10.43 -16.81 6.72
CA THR A 227 9.05 -16.88 7.21
C THR A 227 8.94 -16.22 8.58
N VAL A 228 7.84 -15.50 8.80
CA VAL A 228 7.46 -14.99 10.12
C VAL A 228 6.05 -15.46 10.46
N VAL A 229 5.82 -15.72 11.74
CA VAL A 229 4.48 -16.02 12.29
C VAL A 229 4.17 -14.97 13.35
N PRO A 230 2.92 -14.46 13.43
CA PRO A 230 2.53 -13.53 14.47
C PRO A 230 2.82 -14.10 15.87
N GLN A 231 3.50 -13.34 16.72
CA GLN A 231 3.78 -13.73 18.08
C GLN A 231 2.85 -13.01 19.04
N GLY A 232 2.35 -13.75 20.07
CA GLY A 232 1.59 -13.16 21.16
C GLY A 232 0.32 -12.47 20.68
N LEU A 233 -0.58 -13.22 20.07
CA LEU A 233 -1.89 -12.75 19.65
C LEU A 233 -2.68 -12.26 20.87
N GLY A 234 -2.64 -10.97 21.15
CA GLY A 234 -3.67 -10.31 21.93
C GLY A 234 -5.01 -10.40 21.19
N GLU A 235 -6.09 -9.92 21.82
CA GLU A 235 -7.40 -9.86 21.19
C GLU A 235 -7.33 -9.04 19.90
N VAL A 236 -7.72 -9.65 18.78
CA VAL A 236 -7.85 -8.97 17.48
C VAL A 236 -9.16 -8.19 17.48
N ILE A 237 -9.07 -6.88 17.34
CA ILE A 237 -10.24 -5.97 17.30
C ILE A 237 -10.68 -5.76 15.86
N ASP A 238 -9.73 -5.51 14.94
CA ASP A 238 -10.00 -5.22 13.55
C ASP A 238 -8.82 -5.66 12.68
N THR A 239 -9.08 -6.29 11.55
CA THR A 239 -8.02 -6.71 10.61
C THR A 239 -7.82 -5.74 9.45
N VAL A 240 -8.66 -4.71 9.35
CA VAL A 240 -8.56 -3.68 8.31
C VAL A 240 -7.23 -2.94 8.43
N GLY A 241 -6.55 -2.76 7.29
CA GLY A 241 -5.26 -2.06 7.24
C GLY A 241 -4.04 -2.84 7.72
N ALA A 242 -4.19 -4.07 8.25
CA ALA A 242 -3.03 -4.87 8.67
C ALA A 242 -2.04 -5.13 7.51
N GLY A 243 -2.55 -5.35 6.29
CA GLY A 243 -1.75 -5.49 5.08
C GLY A 243 -1.00 -4.21 4.71
N ASP A 244 -1.64 -3.06 4.88
CA ASP A 244 -1.05 -1.74 4.59
C ASP A 244 0.02 -1.38 5.62
N ALA A 245 -0.26 -1.67 6.89
CA ALA A 245 0.71 -1.53 7.98
C ALA A 245 1.95 -2.41 7.75
N PHE A 246 1.75 -3.67 7.38
CA PHE A 246 2.84 -4.58 6.99
C PHE A 246 3.66 -3.97 5.84
N THR A 247 3.01 -3.51 4.77
CA THR A 247 3.68 -2.93 3.60
C THR A 247 4.42 -1.63 3.94
N SER A 248 3.89 -0.81 4.85
CA SER A 248 4.56 0.42 5.28
C SER A 248 5.89 0.13 5.95
N VAL A 249 5.98 -0.89 6.79
CA VAL A 249 7.22 -1.28 7.46
C VAL A 249 8.18 -2.01 6.51
N MET A 250 7.66 -2.82 5.57
CA MET A 250 8.52 -3.34 4.49
C MET A 250 9.15 -2.20 3.69
N THR A 251 8.35 -1.18 3.32
CA THR A 251 8.86 0.03 2.62
C THR A 251 9.89 0.78 3.46
N LEU A 252 9.62 0.95 4.77
CA LEU A 252 10.56 1.55 5.72
C LEU A 252 11.88 0.78 5.77
N GLY A 253 11.82 -0.55 5.81
CA GLY A 253 12.99 -1.43 5.83
C GLY A 253 13.83 -1.34 4.56
N LEU A 254 13.17 -1.33 3.38
CA LEU A 254 13.84 -1.12 2.10
C LEU A 254 14.59 0.21 2.06
N LEU A 255 13.97 1.29 2.55
CA LEU A 255 14.60 2.62 2.66
C LEU A 255 15.72 2.67 3.70
N SER A 256 15.65 1.83 4.73
CA SER A 256 16.63 1.78 5.82
C SER A 256 17.75 0.76 5.57
N GLY A 257 17.69 -0.01 4.47
CA GLY A 257 18.68 -1.03 4.15
C GLY A 257 18.66 -2.24 5.09
N TRP A 258 17.49 -2.54 5.70
CA TRP A 258 17.34 -3.74 6.54
C TRP A 258 17.39 -5.00 5.69
N ASP A 259 17.91 -6.09 6.26
CA ASP A 259 17.84 -7.39 5.61
C ASP A 259 16.40 -7.97 5.63
N ALA A 260 16.14 -8.96 4.81
CA ALA A 260 14.81 -9.51 4.64
C ALA A 260 14.22 -10.12 5.93
N PRO A 261 14.97 -10.87 6.77
CA PRO A 261 14.47 -11.36 8.04
C PRO A 261 14.02 -10.27 8.99
N LEU A 262 14.84 -9.23 9.17
CA LEU A 262 14.53 -8.10 10.06
C LEU A 262 13.33 -7.29 9.56
N MET A 263 13.25 -7.03 8.24
CA MET A 263 12.09 -6.38 7.64
C MET A 263 10.80 -7.17 7.93
N LEU A 264 10.86 -8.48 7.73
CA LEU A 264 9.71 -9.37 7.89
C LEU A 264 9.23 -9.41 9.33
N GLU A 265 10.15 -9.54 10.28
CA GLU A 265 9.86 -9.53 11.72
C GLU A 265 9.17 -8.22 12.14
N ARG A 266 9.77 -7.08 11.78
CA ARG A 266 9.25 -5.75 12.14
C ARG A 266 7.91 -5.44 11.48
N ALA A 267 7.74 -5.81 10.21
CA ALA A 267 6.48 -5.64 9.48
C ALA A 267 5.36 -6.46 10.13
N GLN A 268 5.64 -7.70 10.51
CA GLN A 268 4.66 -8.54 11.20
C GLN A 268 4.32 -8.00 12.59
N ALA A 269 5.30 -7.52 13.36
CA ALA A 269 5.07 -6.95 14.67
C ALA A 269 4.15 -5.72 14.60
N PHE A 270 4.41 -4.81 13.66
CA PHE A 270 3.58 -3.62 13.47
C PHE A 270 2.18 -3.94 12.92
N ALA A 271 2.08 -4.83 11.94
CA ALA A 271 0.78 -5.30 11.44
C ALA A 271 -0.06 -5.92 12.56
N SER A 272 0.54 -6.73 13.43
CA SER A 272 -0.14 -7.31 14.59
C SER A 272 -0.58 -6.24 15.61
N ALA A 273 0.14 -5.13 15.76
CA ALA A 273 -0.26 -4.03 16.63
C ALA A 273 -1.47 -3.27 16.05
N ILE A 274 -1.50 -3.05 14.75
CA ILE A 274 -2.65 -2.41 14.06
C ILE A 274 -3.92 -3.25 14.23
N THR A 275 -3.85 -4.58 14.23
CA THR A 275 -5.06 -5.40 14.45
C THR A 275 -5.68 -5.26 15.84
N ARG A 276 -5.02 -4.58 16.78
CA ARG A 276 -5.51 -4.32 18.15
C ARG A 276 -6.19 -2.97 18.31
N ILE A 277 -6.31 -2.21 17.24
CA ILE A 277 -7.06 -0.95 17.21
C ILE A 277 -8.15 -1.05 16.16
N ARG A 278 -9.12 -0.12 16.18
CA ARG A 278 -10.14 -0.05 15.15
C ARG A 278 -9.65 0.81 13.98
N GLY A 279 -9.83 0.32 12.75
CA GLY A 279 -9.46 1.01 11.52
C GLY A 279 -8.01 0.78 11.10
N ALA A 280 -7.68 1.27 9.90
CA ALA A 280 -6.41 0.98 9.23
C ALA A 280 -5.23 1.82 9.72
N THR A 281 -5.48 2.95 10.39
CA THR A 281 -4.46 3.92 10.82
C THR A 281 -4.70 4.39 12.24
N CYS A 282 -3.64 4.85 12.92
CA CYS A 282 -3.71 5.48 14.22
C CYS A 282 -3.32 6.96 14.10
N ASN A 283 -4.07 7.85 14.73
CA ASN A 283 -3.79 9.30 14.77
C ASN A 283 -3.09 9.75 16.06
N ASP A 284 -2.73 8.79 16.93
CA ASP A 284 -1.94 9.06 18.13
C ASP A 284 -0.45 8.76 17.86
N PRO A 285 0.44 9.77 17.85
CA PRO A 285 1.87 9.57 17.71
C PRO A 285 2.46 8.63 18.78
N GLY A 286 1.87 8.60 19.98
CA GLY A 286 2.28 7.71 21.07
C GLY A 286 2.16 6.22 20.72
N PHE A 287 1.28 5.86 19.81
CA PHE A 287 1.16 4.49 19.29
C PHE A 287 2.42 4.04 18.54
N TYR A 288 3.07 4.95 17.79
CA TYR A 288 4.25 4.64 16.98
C TYR A 288 5.56 4.73 17.77
N GLN A 289 5.58 5.50 18.86
CA GLN A 289 6.80 5.79 19.62
C GLN A 289 7.56 4.55 20.08
N PRO A 290 6.91 3.49 20.61
CA PRO A 290 7.61 2.25 21.01
C PRO A 290 8.37 1.58 19.84
N PHE A 291 7.80 1.64 18.63
CA PHE A 291 8.45 1.09 17.43
C PHE A 291 9.62 1.97 16.98
N ILE A 292 9.45 3.30 17.00
CA ILE A 292 10.49 4.27 16.66
C ILE A 292 11.72 4.07 17.57
N ASP A 293 11.48 3.96 18.88
CA ASP A 293 12.55 3.77 19.87
C ASP A 293 13.23 2.42 19.73
N HIS A 294 12.42 1.34 19.63
CA HIS A 294 12.94 -0.03 19.51
C HIS A 294 13.72 -0.27 18.22
N TRP A 295 13.30 0.35 17.12
CA TRP A 295 13.95 0.21 15.82
C TRP A 295 15.04 1.25 15.60
N ALA A 296 15.26 2.14 16.56
CA ALA A 296 16.24 3.24 16.50
C ALA A 296 16.09 4.11 15.23
N LEU A 297 14.83 4.43 14.88
CA LEU A 297 14.52 5.31 13.75
C LEU A 297 14.89 6.77 14.13
N LYS A 298 15.52 7.48 13.18
CA LYS A 298 15.94 8.88 13.36
C LYS A 298 15.05 9.80 12.56
#